data_a0699aa09b83487e18e5aeb7ca0cd31b
#
_entry.id   a0699aa09b83487e18e5aeb7ca0cd31b
#
_cell.length_a   1.000
_cell.length_b   1.000
_cell.length_c   1.000
_cell.angle_alpha   90.00
_cell.angle_beta   90.00
_cell.angle_gamma   90.00
#
_symmetry.space_group_name_H-M   'P 1'
#
loop_
_entity.id
_entity.type
_entity.pdbx_description
1 polymer ?
#
loop_
_entity_poly.entity_id
_entity_poly.type
_entity_poly.pdbx_seq_one_letter_code
_entity_poly.pdbx_strand_id
1 'polypeptide(L)'
;MSFRDQVPKRPVASQRPVPHAPAAARVRRVEVMNASRWRRPSVDKRPRIVAVGGGTMGVGKSSVASNLAVAIAGLGHQVVLVDLDLEAPQLHRLFGIERPVPGLRALLQHQIENFDVSLTSTGIKNLHLIAGGDGAEGQLYLDRGQKHHLAKQINELESEVIVVDIGAANRGDLLDFFAIGAVRLVVSTATTVALERAYAFLKGATRRAIDQYGGASEQALTSFGAALIGNMSTSPSESERFHAFARLVEDCLGIHLPVLGCLAIDERVAESARRRKPLLALPGVDQNVHTFHRMAEHLMSDEVFVSPACDLVPATSSVFADEPLPAPLDRYLRRHPRHGVNWVATLRVGGRAIPVRVIDVSISGAALEALPGLAVGDVGALCLDQLAGQPIVGVVVRNVMPTLARIGVAFTSDGDLPAQLVSAAINPRS
;
A
#
# COMPACT_ATOMS: atom_id res chain seq x y z
N MET A 1 75.29 -48.57 -15.88
CA MET A 1 75.39 -47.22 -16.44
C MET A 1 74.02 -46.58 -16.26
N SER A 2 73.90 -45.68 -15.31
CA SER A 2 72.66 -45.10 -14.89
C SER A 2 72.64 -43.63 -15.25
N PHE A 3 71.66 -43.26 -16.07
CA PHE A 3 71.34 -41.88 -16.32
C PHE A 3 70.39 -41.42 -15.18
N ARG A 4 70.82 -40.44 -14.44
CA ARG A 4 69.95 -39.73 -13.46
C ARG A 4 69.78 -38.27 -13.90
N ASP A 5 68.54 -37.93 -14.02
CA ASP A 5 67.91 -36.70 -14.36
C ASP A 5 68.50 -35.43 -13.72
N GLN A 6 68.72 -34.42 -14.55
CA GLN A 6 68.86 -33.05 -14.13
C GLN A 6 67.54 -32.30 -14.43
N VAL A 7 66.82 -32.03 -13.42
CA VAL A 7 65.64 -31.13 -13.49
C VAL A 7 66.10 -29.72 -13.12
N PRO A 8 65.88 -28.72 -13.98
CA PRO A 8 66.24 -27.34 -13.63
C PRO A 8 65.20 -26.72 -12.59
N LYS A 9 65.75 -26.17 -11.50
CA LYS A 9 65.01 -25.45 -10.50
C LYS A 9 64.46 -24.16 -11.11
N ARG A 10 63.12 -23.99 -11.09
CA ARG A 10 62.45 -22.72 -11.40
C ARG A 10 62.77 -21.66 -10.33
N PRO A 11 62.92 -20.37 -10.70
CA PRO A 11 63.16 -19.31 -9.75
C PRO A 11 61.84 -19.03 -8.96
N VAL A 12 61.98 -18.84 -7.65
CA VAL A 12 60.94 -18.46 -6.73
C VAL A 12 60.51 -17.03 -7.10
N ALA A 13 59.24 -16.89 -7.54
CA ALA A 13 58.65 -15.61 -7.80
C ALA A 13 58.53 -14.82 -6.49
N SER A 14 59.13 -13.63 -6.45
CA SER A 14 58.97 -12.66 -5.34
C SER A 14 57.52 -12.35 -5.12
N GLN A 15 57.03 -12.62 -3.92
CA GLN A 15 55.68 -12.23 -3.48
C GLN A 15 55.57 -10.70 -3.47
N ARG A 16 54.76 -10.14 -4.37
CA ARG A 16 54.31 -8.76 -4.27
C ARG A 16 53.47 -8.61 -3.00
N PRO A 17 53.64 -7.53 -2.21
CA PRO A 17 52.80 -7.30 -1.04
C PRO A 17 51.34 -7.14 -1.49
N VAL A 18 50.44 -7.87 -0.86
CA VAL A 18 48.99 -7.75 -1.01
C VAL A 18 48.58 -6.35 -0.51
N PRO A 19 47.85 -5.55 -1.29
CA PRO A 19 47.39 -4.25 -0.80
C PRO A 19 46.50 -4.46 0.42
N HIS A 20 46.82 -3.77 1.53
CA HIS A 20 46.00 -3.74 2.72
C HIS A 20 44.59 -3.33 2.36
N ALA A 21 43.59 -4.12 2.79
CA ALA A 21 42.20 -3.79 2.67
C ALA A 21 41.94 -2.38 3.24
N PRO A 22 41.10 -1.56 2.58
CA PRO A 22 40.77 -0.24 3.09
C PRO A 22 40.18 -0.39 4.50
N ALA A 23 40.67 0.47 5.40
CA ALA A 23 40.22 0.52 6.79
C ALA A 23 38.71 0.39 6.87
N ALA A 24 38.24 -0.58 7.65
CA ALA A 24 36.82 -0.84 7.90
C ALA A 24 36.11 0.49 8.19
N ALA A 25 35.18 0.84 7.32
CA ALA A 25 34.33 2.00 7.53
C ALA A 25 33.73 1.86 8.95
N ARG A 26 33.99 2.84 9.80
CA ARG A 26 33.47 2.88 11.17
C ARG A 26 31.94 2.72 11.06
N VAL A 27 31.42 1.53 11.36
CA VAL A 27 30.01 1.28 11.54
C VAL A 27 29.56 2.25 12.63
N ARG A 28 28.75 3.23 12.27
CA ARG A 28 28.13 4.12 13.27
C ARG A 28 27.35 3.21 14.21
N ARG A 29 27.77 3.15 15.45
CA ARG A 29 27.04 2.47 16.52
C ARG A 29 25.66 3.12 16.57
N VAL A 30 24.60 2.32 16.36
CA VAL A 30 23.23 2.79 16.55
C VAL A 30 23.12 3.15 18.04
N GLU A 31 22.94 4.43 18.32
CA GLU A 31 22.66 4.86 19.69
C GLU A 31 21.20 4.47 19.99
N VAL A 32 21.05 3.50 20.87
CA VAL A 32 19.76 3.24 21.53
C VAL A 32 19.51 4.46 22.42
N MET A 33 18.61 5.32 22.01
CA MET A 33 18.24 6.46 22.84
C MET A 33 17.44 5.95 24.04
N ASN A 34 17.89 6.37 25.21
CA ASN A 34 17.13 6.19 26.43
C ASN A 34 15.85 7.05 26.32
N ALA A 35 14.67 6.44 26.45
CA ALA A 35 13.36 7.10 26.33
C ALA A 35 13.25 8.38 27.22
N SER A 36 14.08 8.48 28.26
CA SER A 36 14.16 9.66 29.15
C SER A 36 14.64 10.97 28.49
N ARG A 37 15.18 10.95 27.27
CA ARG A 37 15.57 12.16 26.51
C ARG A 37 14.48 12.64 25.55
N TRP A 38 13.44 11.87 25.36
CA TRP A 38 12.30 12.23 24.55
C TRP A 38 11.41 13.18 25.36
N ARG A 39 11.13 14.38 24.86
CA ARG A 39 10.19 15.28 25.54
C ARG A 39 8.81 14.62 25.45
N ARG A 40 8.25 14.26 26.59
CA ARG A 40 6.87 13.77 26.66
C ARG A 40 5.93 14.83 26.13
N PRO A 41 5.03 14.52 25.18
CA PRO A 41 3.90 15.38 24.87
C PRO A 41 3.10 15.62 26.16
N SER A 42 2.40 16.74 26.25
CA SER A 42 1.50 17.00 27.39
C SER A 42 0.54 15.82 27.57
N VAL A 43 0.42 15.32 28.78
CA VAL A 43 -0.17 14.04 29.19
C VAL A 43 -1.61 13.76 28.68
N ASP A 44 -2.28 14.74 28.05
CA ASP A 44 -3.68 14.67 27.67
C ASP A 44 -3.99 14.49 26.16
N LYS A 45 -2.99 14.40 25.28
CA LYS A 45 -3.25 14.25 23.84
C LYS A 45 -2.76 12.91 23.33
N ARG A 46 -3.70 12.09 22.88
CA ARG A 46 -3.38 10.87 22.11
C ARG A 46 -2.60 11.23 20.82
N PRO A 47 -1.69 10.38 20.36
CA PRO A 47 -0.95 10.64 19.13
C PRO A 47 -1.89 10.73 17.93
N ARG A 48 -1.60 11.64 16.99
CA ARG A 48 -2.28 11.66 15.69
C ARG A 48 -1.69 10.58 14.80
N ILE A 49 -2.48 9.56 14.48
CA ILE A 49 -2.05 8.45 13.64
C ILE A 49 -2.40 8.73 12.19
N VAL A 50 -1.38 8.78 11.35
CA VAL A 50 -1.46 8.95 9.90
C VAL A 50 -1.10 7.62 9.23
N ALA A 51 -2.10 6.91 8.71
CA ALA A 51 -1.92 5.64 8.03
C ALA A 51 -1.70 5.87 6.53
N VAL A 52 -0.58 5.41 6.00
CA VAL A 52 -0.24 5.50 4.58
C VAL A 52 -0.36 4.13 3.94
N GLY A 53 -1.28 4.00 3.01
CA GLY A 53 -1.58 2.74 2.34
C GLY A 53 -1.82 2.90 0.83
N GLY A 54 -2.23 1.83 0.18
CA GLY A 54 -2.58 1.85 -1.25
C GLY A 54 -2.71 0.44 -1.81
N GLY A 55 -3.44 0.32 -2.92
CA GLY A 55 -3.83 -0.97 -3.51
C GLY A 55 -2.74 -1.71 -4.28
N THR A 56 -1.56 -1.13 -4.49
CA THR A 56 -0.53 -1.68 -5.40
C THR A 56 0.86 -1.53 -4.81
N MET A 57 1.73 -2.53 -5.04
CA MET A 57 3.17 -2.40 -4.82
C MET A 57 3.78 -1.43 -5.84
N GLY A 58 4.90 -0.79 -5.46
CA GLY A 58 5.66 0.08 -6.37
C GLY A 58 5.06 1.48 -6.61
N VAL A 59 3.90 1.84 -6.02
CA VAL A 59 3.33 3.20 -6.16
C VAL A 59 4.02 4.24 -5.27
N GLY A 60 5.02 3.86 -4.47
CA GLY A 60 5.84 4.76 -3.67
C GLY A 60 5.31 5.05 -2.26
N LYS A 61 4.47 4.20 -1.67
CA LYS A 61 3.93 4.37 -0.30
C LYS A 61 5.00 4.68 0.74
N SER A 62 6.02 3.81 0.85
CA SER A 62 7.10 3.97 1.82
C SER A 62 7.93 5.24 1.58
N SER A 63 8.13 5.63 0.31
CA SER A 63 8.75 6.90 -0.04
C SER A 63 7.90 8.09 0.41
N VAL A 64 6.58 8.03 0.20
CA VAL A 64 5.64 9.06 0.65
C VAL A 64 5.61 9.11 2.19
N ALA A 65 5.46 7.98 2.87
CA ALA A 65 5.42 7.90 4.33
C ALA A 65 6.70 8.47 4.96
N SER A 66 7.87 8.09 4.45
CA SER A 66 9.17 8.57 4.96
C SER A 66 9.35 10.08 4.76
N ASN A 67 9.03 10.62 3.59
CA ASN A 67 9.17 12.05 3.31
C ASN A 67 8.14 12.89 4.07
N LEU A 68 6.91 12.39 4.20
CA LEU A 68 5.90 13.05 5.01
C LEU A 68 6.29 13.10 6.49
N ALA A 69 6.82 12.01 7.05
CA ALA A 69 7.35 11.99 8.41
C ALA A 69 8.48 13.00 8.60
N VAL A 70 9.39 13.14 7.62
CA VAL A 70 10.45 14.15 7.63
C VAL A 70 9.87 15.56 7.61
N ALA A 71 8.86 15.82 6.75
CA ALA A 71 8.22 17.13 6.66
C ALA A 71 7.53 17.52 7.97
N ILE A 72 6.77 16.60 8.58
CA ILE A 72 6.08 16.83 9.86
C ILE A 72 7.10 17.07 11.01
N ALA A 73 8.18 16.28 11.06
CA ALA A 73 9.25 16.48 12.02
C ALA A 73 9.97 17.84 11.83
N GLY A 74 10.06 18.31 10.57
CA GLY A 74 10.56 19.63 10.20
C GLY A 74 9.69 20.78 10.72
N LEU A 75 8.39 20.59 10.88
CA LEU A 75 7.49 21.54 11.53
C LEU A 75 7.65 21.60 13.06
N GLY A 76 8.47 20.72 13.63
CA GLY A 76 8.79 20.69 15.07
C GLY A 76 8.08 19.61 15.86
N HIS A 77 7.17 18.84 15.23
CA HIS A 77 6.45 17.75 15.89
C HIS A 77 7.35 16.56 16.19
N GLN A 78 7.06 15.87 17.29
CA GLN A 78 7.68 14.59 17.63
C GLN A 78 6.99 13.49 16.80
N VAL A 79 7.75 12.83 15.93
CA VAL A 79 7.23 11.85 14.96
C VAL A 79 7.85 10.48 15.17
N VAL A 80 7.02 9.45 15.24
CA VAL A 80 7.45 8.05 15.10
C VAL A 80 6.92 7.51 13.76
N LEU A 81 7.84 7.04 12.92
CA LEU A 81 7.51 6.34 11.69
C LEU A 81 7.52 4.84 11.96
N VAL A 82 6.43 4.14 11.64
CA VAL A 82 6.28 2.70 11.87
C VAL A 82 6.22 1.96 10.54
N ASP A 83 7.11 0.99 10.35
CA ASP A 83 7.14 0.11 9.18
C ASP A 83 6.27 -1.12 9.42
N LEU A 84 5.05 -1.10 8.90
CA LEU A 84 4.10 -2.21 8.97
C LEU A 84 4.15 -3.12 7.74
N ASP A 85 5.11 -2.92 6.83
CA ASP A 85 5.36 -3.87 5.75
C ASP A 85 6.10 -5.10 6.28
N LEU A 86 5.32 -6.08 6.75
CA LEU A 86 5.84 -7.30 7.35
C LEU A 86 6.48 -8.26 6.33
N GLU A 87 6.21 -8.06 5.04
CA GLU A 87 6.75 -8.90 3.97
C GLU A 87 8.09 -8.40 3.46
N ALA A 88 8.20 -7.08 3.30
CA ALA A 88 9.38 -6.45 2.73
C ALA A 88 9.70 -5.12 3.44
N PRO A 89 10.01 -5.13 4.75
CA PRO A 89 10.29 -3.92 5.50
C PRO A 89 11.51 -3.21 4.91
N GLN A 90 11.32 -1.94 4.52
CA GLN A 90 12.36 -1.18 3.80
C GLN A 90 12.63 0.21 4.38
N LEU A 91 11.81 0.70 5.30
CA LEU A 91 11.96 2.07 5.81
C LEU A 91 13.34 2.31 6.42
N HIS A 92 13.89 1.35 7.17
CA HIS A 92 15.23 1.48 7.75
C HIS A 92 16.31 1.72 6.67
N ARG A 93 16.16 1.10 5.48
CA ARG A 93 17.11 1.27 4.36
C ARG A 93 17.01 2.65 3.73
N LEU A 94 15.79 3.23 3.69
CA LEU A 94 15.58 4.60 3.19
C LEU A 94 16.27 5.66 4.06
N PHE A 95 16.57 5.35 5.33
CA PHE A 95 17.31 6.21 6.24
C PHE A 95 18.79 5.82 6.38
N GLY A 96 19.29 4.88 5.57
CA GLY A 96 20.67 4.41 5.63
C GLY A 96 21.01 3.61 6.89
N ILE A 97 19.99 3.06 7.55
CA ILE A 97 20.14 2.25 8.75
C ILE A 97 20.31 0.79 8.30
N GLU A 98 21.48 0.22 8.52
CA GLU A 98 21.77 -1.16 8.13
C GLU A 98 21.25 -2.19 9.15
N ARG A 99 21.33 -1.82 10.43
CA ARG A 99 20.91 -2.67 11.55
C ARG A 99 20.04 -1.85 12.50
N PRO A 100 18.72 -1.83 12.27
CA PRO A 100 17.82 -1.18 13.23
C PRO A 100 17.81 -1.94 14.56
N VAL A 101 17.42 -1.27 15.63
CA VAL A 101 17.11 -1.97 16.89
C VAL A 101 15.92 -2.91 16.66
N PRO A 102 15.77 -3.99 17.47
CA PRO A 102 14.62 -4.88 17.36
C PRO A 102 13.31 -4.10 17.36
N GLY A 103 12.52 -4.27 16.33
CA GLY A 103 11.29 -3.51 16.11
C GLY A 103 10.05 -4.39 16.14
N LEU A 104 9.17 -4.18 15.20
CA LEU A 104 7.84 -4.76 15.13
C LEU A 104 7.85 -6.30 15.11
N ARG A 105 8.73 -6.91 14.31
CA ARG A 105 8.83 -8.39 14.27
C ARG A 105 9.26 -8.96 15.61
N ALA A 106 10.20 -8.31 16.30
CA ALA A 106 10.65 -8.73 17.62
C ALA A 106 9.54 -8.67 18.68
N LEU A 107 8.67 -7.65 18.61
CA LEU A 107 7.47 -7.56 19.44
C LEU A 107 6.51 -8.73 19.17
N LEU A 108 6.23 -9.00 17.90
CA LEU A 108 5.32 -10.08 17.49
C LEU A 108 5.84 -11.48 17.81
N GLN A 109 7.15 -11.64 17.90
CA GLN A 109 7.83 -12.87 18.31
C GLN A 109 8.08 -12.94 19.82
N HIS A 110 7.54 -11.99 20.61
CA HIS A 110 7.73 -11.90 22.07
C HIS A 110 9.20 -11.81 22.53
N GLN A 111 10.08 -11.26 21.66
CA GLN A 111 11.48 -11.01 22.00
C GLN A 111 11.64 -9.68 22.75
N ILE A 112 10.68 -8.79 22.64
CA ILE A 112 10.55 -7.53 23.39
C ILE A 112 9.10 -7.41 23.89
N GLU A 113 8.92 -6.73 25.03
CA GLU A 113 7.59 -6.59 25.65
C GLU A 113 6.81 -5.38 25.10
N ASN A 114 7.53 -4.32 24.73
CA ASN A 114 6.96 -3.06 24.25
C ASN A 114 7.92 -2.33 23.30
N PHE A 115 7.48 -1.21 22.74
CA PHE A 115 8.29 -0.41 21.82
C PHE A 115 9.25 0.59 22.48
N ASP A 116 9.32 0.67 23.79
CA ASP A 116 10.21 1.63 24.48
C ASP A 116 11.69 1.44 24.10
N VAL A 117 12.07 0.20 23.82
CA VAL A 117 13.43 -0.18 23.40
C VAL A 117 13.62 -0.23 21.89
N SER A 118 12.57 0.07 21.11
CA SER A 118 12.53 -0.17 19.65
C SER A 118 12.69 1.13 18.83
N LEU A 119 12.82 2.28 19.47
CA LEU A 119 12.98 3.55 18.78
C LEU A 119 14.38 3.66 18.18
N THR A 120 14.46 3.49 16.86
CA THR A 120 15.69 3.68 16.09
C THR A 120 15.86 5.14 15.69
N SER A 121 16.98 5.76 15.99
CA SER A 121 17.28 7.12 15.54
C SER A 121 17.47 7.15 14.03
N THR A 122 16.76 8.03 13.33
CA THR A 122 16.92 8.25 11.88
C THR A 122 18.05 9.21 11.54
N GLY A 123 18.61 9.91 12.55
CA GLY A 123 19.55 11.01 12.35
C GLY A 123 18.86 12.33 11.95
N ILE A 124 17.54 12.33 11.81
CA ILE A 124 16.71 13.53 11.58
C ILE A 124 16.10 13.96 12.91
N LYS A 125 16.20 15.25 13.23
CA LYS A 125 15.66 15.80 14.46
C LYS A 125 14.16 15.51 14.55
N ASN A 126 13.68 15.14 15.73
CA ASN A 126 12.28 14.82 16.04
C ASN A 126 11.68 13.62 15.28
N LEU A 127 12.50 12.79 14.62
CA LEU A 127 12.00 11.63 13.88
C LEU A 127 12.70 10.35 14.33
N HIS A 128 11.90 9.39 14.79
CA HIS A 128 12.35 8.03 15.11
C HIS A 128 11.63 7.01 14.24
N LEU A 129 12.21 5.83 14.13
CA LEU A 129 11.71 4.72 13.33
C LEU A 129 11.51 3.49 14.22
N ILE A 130 10.35 2.85 14.10
CA ILE A 130 10.14 1.45 14.49
C ILE A 130 10.21 0.62 13.21
N ALA A 131 11.27 -0.18 13.09
CA ALA A 131 11.50 -1.00 11.91
C ALA A 131 10.57 -2.22 11.90
N GLY A 132 10.09 -2.62 10.73
CA GLY A 132 9.26 -3.82 10.55
C GLY A 132 10.01 -5.12 10.83
N GLY A 133 11.30 -5.13 10.53
CA GLY A 133 12.23 -6.26 10.70
C GLY A 133 13.49 -6.04 9.89
N ASP A 134 14.38 -6.99 9.85
CA ASP A 134 15.61 -6.97 9.06
C ASP A 134 15.43 -7.49 7.61
N GLY A 135 14.22 -7.95 7.27
CA GLY A 135 13.88 -8.46 5.94
C GLY A 135 14.39 -9.88 5.64
N ALA A 136 14.95 -10.58 6.62
CA ALA A 136 15.58 -11.88 6.41
C ALA A 136 14.60 -13.08 6.48
N GLU A 137 13.38 -12.90 6.96
CA GLU A 137 12.49 -14.00 7.28
C GLU A 137 11.07 -13.81 6.71
N GLY A 138 10.53 -14.87 6.15
CA GLY A 138 9.26 -15.03 5.43
C GLY A 138 8.00 -14.29 5.94
N GLN A 139 6.92 -14.53 5.25
CA GLN A 139 5.60 -13.92 5.53
C GLN A 139 5.14 -14.12 6.96
N LEU A 140 4.78 -13.05 7.63
CA LEU A 140 4.19 -13.07 8.95
C LEU A 140 2.72 -12.64 8.84
N TYR A 141 1.80 -13.53 9.17
CA TYR A 141 0.38 -13.22 9.29
C TYR A 141 0.06 -12.87 10.75
N LEU A 142 -0.73 -11.81 10.93
CA LEU A 142 -1.14 -11.37 12.25
C LEU A 142 -2.46 -12.02 12.64
N ASP A 143 -2.45 -12.78 13.72
CA ASP A 143 -3.68 -13.20 14.36
C ASP A 143 -4.35 -12.01 15.10
N ARG A 144 -5.55 -12.25 15.63
CA ARG A 144 -6.32 -11.20 16.32
C ARG A 144 -5.61 -10.67 17.57
N GLY A 145 -5.00 -11.55 18.37
CA GLY A 145 -4.28 -11.17 19.57
C GLY A 145 -3.08 -10.29 19.26
N GLN A 146 -2.31 -10.67 18.24
CA GLN A 146 -1.16 -9.91 17.74
C GLN A 146 -1.56 -8.54 17.19
N LYS A 147 -2.66 -8.44 16.43
CA LYS A 147 -3.18 -7.17 15.95
C LYS A 147 -3.58 -6.25 17.10
N HIS A 148 -4.31 -6.79 18.08
CA HIS A 148 -4.73 -6.04 19.25
C HIS A 148 -3.54 -5.54 20.06
N HIS A 149 -2.56 -6.42 20.31
CA HIS A 149 -1.34 -6.07 21.02
C HIS A 149 -0.55 -5.00 20.30
N LEU A 150 -0.36 -5.14 18.98
CA LEU A 150 0.36 -4.19 18.15
C LEU A 150 -0.35 -2.82 18.09
N ALA A 151 -1.67 -2.82 17.89
CA ALA A 151 -2.45 -1.58 17.89
C ALA A 151 -2.37 -0.84 19.24
N LYS A 152 -2.43 -1.58 20.35
CA LYS A 152 -2.22 -1.04 21.69
C LYS A 152 -0.84 -0.41 21.83
N GLN A 153 0.20 -1.13 21.45
CA GLN A 153 1.58 -0.64 21.53
C GLN A 153 1.83 0.60 20.67
N ILE A 154 1.25 0.68 19.46
CA ILE A 154 1.32 1.87 18.62
C ILE A 154 0.62 3.06 19.29
N ASN A 155 -0.54 2.84 19.89
CA ASN A 155 -1.32 3.91 20.53
C ASN A 155 -0.69 4.42 21.84
N GLU A 156 0.13 3.60 22.50
CA GLU A 156 0.84 3.92 23.73
C GLU A 156 2.19 4.61 23.47
N LEU A 157 2.63 4.75 22.20
CA LEU A 157 3.86 5.45 21.87
C LEU A 157 3.79 6.91 22.32
N GLU A 158 4.79 7.34 23.07
CA GLU A 158 4.95 8.73 23.52
C GLU A 158 5.40 9.62 22.34
N SER A 159 4.48 9.98 21.45
CA SER A 159 4.74 10.81 20.27
C SER A 159 3.53 11.71 19.97
N GLU A 160 3.76 12.86 19.32
CA GLU A 160 2.65 13.72 18.87
C GLU A 160 2.01 13.17 17.60
N VAL A 161 2.83 12.61 16.71
CA VAL A 161 2.37 12.07 15.42
C VAL A 161 3.01 10.71 15.19
N ILE A 162 2.21 9.76 14.74
CA ILE A 162 2.66 8.45 14.32
C ILE A 162 2.31 8.28 12.84
N VAL A 163 3.30 8.11 11.99
CA VAL A 163 3.11 7.79 10.57
C VAL A 163 3.29 6.28 10.40
N VAL A 164 2.28 5.60 9.89
CA VAL A 164 2.29 4.14 9.71
C VAL A 164 2.33 3.80 8.22
N ASP A 165 3.39 3.18 7.75
CA ASP A 165 3.49 2.62 6.41
C ASP A 165 2.87 1.22 6.39
N ILE A 166 1.70 1.08 5.76
CA ILE A 166 0.91 -0.16 5.76
C ILE A 166 1.49 -1.22 4.79
N GLY A 167 2.48 -0.86 3.97
CA GLY A 167 3.08 -1.80 3.03
C GLY A 167 2.17 -2.22 1.87
N ALA A 168 2.31 -3.46 1.41
CA ALA A 168 1.57 -3.98 0.26
C ALA A 168 0.14 -4.39 0.64
N ALA A 169 -0.81 -3.75 0.03
CA ALA A 169 -2.23 -3.72 0.38
C ALA A 169 -3.05 -4.98 0.07
N ASN A 170 -2.43 -6.10 -0.27
CA ASN A 170 -3.17 -7.33 -0.60
C ASN A 170 -3.54 -8.16 0.64
N ARG A 171 -3.14 -7.69 1.82
CA ARG A 171 -3.34 -8.40 3.09
C ARG A 171 -4.50 -7.79 3.87
N GLY A 172 -5.55 -8.58 4.05
CA GLY A 172 -6.71 -8.16 4.81
C GLY A 172 -6.43 -7.83 6.28
N ASP A 173 -5.39 -8.43 6.85
CA ASP A 173 -4.95 -8.16 8.23
C ASP A 173 -4.37 -6.74 8.40
N LEU A 174 -3.76 -6.17 7.37
CA LEU A 174 -3.22 -4.82 7.40
C LEU A 174 -4.27 -3.72 7.11
N LEU A 175 -5.39 -4.06 6.47
CA LEU A 175 -6.51 -3.13 6.27
C LEU A 175 -7.10 -2.63 7.59
N ASP A 176 -7.04 -3.45 8.65
CA ASP A 176 -7.48 -3.05 9.99
C ASP A 176 -6.68 -1.86 10.50
N PHE A 177 -5.34 -1.88 10.32
CA PHE A 177 -4.46 -0.77 10.72
C PHE A 177 -4.67 0.49 9.88
N PHE A 178 -5.05 0.35 8.62
CA PHE A 178 -5.44 1.49 7.80
C PHE A 178 -6.78 2.07 8.29
N ALA A 179 -7.75 1.21 8.59
CA ALA A 179 -9.08 1.63 9.02
C ALA A 179 -9.09 2.38 10.37
N ILE A 180 -8.19 2.02 11.29
CA ILE A 180 -8.08 2.67 12.62
C ILE A 180 -7.24 3.95 12.64
N GLY A 181 -6.54 4.30 11.56
CA GLY A 181 -5.83 5.58 11.46
C GLY A 181 -6.78 6.78 11.63
N ALA A 182 -6.36 7.82 12.36
CA ALA A 182 -7.12 9.07 12.45
C ALA A 182 -7.16 9.80 11.10
N VAL A 183 -6.07 9.73 10.37
CA VAL A 183 -5.94 10.21 8.98
C VAL A 183 -5.46 9.06 8.10
N ARG A 184 -6.11 8.86 6.97
CA ARG A 184 -5.84 7.78 6.04
C ARG A 184 -5.39 8.34 4.70
N LEU A 185 -4.17 8.01 4.28
CA LEU A 185 -3.59 8.47 3.03
C LEU A 185 -3.46 7.31 2.05
N VAL A 186 -4.15 7.43 0.92
CA VAL A 186 -4.05 6.46 -0.16
C VAL A 186 -3.09 6.98 -1.21
N VAL A 187 -2.01 6.23 -1.47
CA VAL A 187 -1.03 6.56 -2.51
C VAL A 187 -1.33 5.75 -3.76
N SER A 188 -1.42 6.43 -4.90
CA SER A 188 -1.63 5.80 -6.20
C SER A 188 -0.88 6.53 -7.31
N THR A 189 -0.62 5.82 -8.42
CA THR A 189 -0.23 6.44 -9.69
C THR A 189 -1.46 6.64 -10.56
N ALA A 190 -1.34 7.46 -11.62
CA ALA A 190 -2.44 7.74 -12.54
C ALA A 190 -2.77 6.59 -13.50
N THR A 191 -2.09 5.44 -13.41
CA THR A 191 -2.39 4.28 -14.25
C THR A 191 -3.74 3.66 -13.86
N THR A 192 -4.48 3.18 -14.84
CA THR A 192 -5.79 2.56 -14.63
C THR A 192 -5.73 1.41 -13.62
N VAL A 193 -4.72 0.55 -13.73
CA VAL A 193 -4.52 -0.59 -12.82
C VAL A 193 -4.28 -0.13 -11.38
N ALA A 194 -3.48 0.92 -11.16
CA ALA A 194 -3.22 1.44 -9.83
C ALA A 194 -4.48 2.06 -9.22
N LEU A 195 -5.25 2.82 -10.00
CA LEU A 195 -6.51 3.42 -9.54
C LEU A 195 -7.58 2.36 -9.24
N GLU A 196 -7.71 1.32 -10.08
CA GLU A 196 -8.62 0.19 -9.80
C GLU A 196 -8.27 -0.51 -8.48
N ARG A 197 -6.98 -0.73 -8.23
CA ARG A 197 -6.51 -1.35 -7.00
C ARG A 197 -6.64 -0.43 -5.79
N ALA A 198 -6.43 0.89 -5.97
CA ALA A 198 -6.69 1.87 -4.92
C ALA A 198 -8.18 1.91 -4.54
N TYR A 199 -9.08 1.81 -5.53
CA TYR A 199 -10.51 1.68 -5.28
C TYR A 199 -10.86 0.41 -4.48
N ALA A 200 -10.31 -0.74 -4.88
CA ALA A 200 -10.53 -2.00 -4.16
C ALA A 200 -10.00 -1.94 -2.72
N PHE A 201 -8.84 -1.30 -2.51
CA PHE A 201 -8.26 -1.07 -1.21
C PHE A 201 -9.15 -0.19 -0.32
N LEU A 202 -9.58 0.97 -0.82
CA LEU A 202 -10.50 1.88 -0.11
C LEU A 202 -11.80 1.16 0.25
N LYS A 203 -12.40 0.44 -0.69
CA LYS A 203 -13.62 -0.33 -0.45
C LYS A 203 -13.44 -1.37 0.66
N GLY A 204 -12.31 -2.08 0.70
CA GLY A 204 -11.98 -3.02 1.75
C GLY A 204 -11.84 -2.32 3.12
N ALA A 205 -11.10 -1.22 3.16
CA ALA A 205 -10.90 -0.43 4.38
C ALA A 205 -12.21 0.19 4.90
N THR A 206 -13.04 0.74 4.01
CA THR A 206 -14.36 1.28 4.36
C THR A 206 -15.27 0.21 4.95
N ARG A 207 -15.26 -0.99 4.37
CA ARG A 207 -16.03 -2.11 4.90
C ARG A 207 -15.59 -2.48 6.32
N ARG A 208 -14.27 -2.54 6.56
CA ARG A 208 -13.73 -2.77 7.90
C ARG A 208 -14.17 -1.70 8.90
N ALA A 209 -14.15 -0.42 8.49
CA ALA A 209 -14.64 0.66 9.33
C ALA A 209 -16.13 0.50 9.68
N ILE A 210 -16.98 0.16 8.70
CA ILE A 210 -18.42 -0.09 8.94
C ILE A 210 -18.63 -1.23 9.92
N ASP A 211 -17.91 -2.34 9.76
CA ASP A 211 -18.02 -3.51 10.64
C ASP A 211 -17.59 -3.15 12.09
N GLN A 212 -16.59 -2.27 12.24
CA GLN A 212 -16.12 -1.76 13.54
C GLN A 212 -17.16 -0.87 14.24
N TYR A 213 -17.91 -0.08 13.49
CA TYR A 213 -18.96 0.82 14.04
C TYR A 213 -20.30 0.11 14.29
N GLY A 214 -20.33 -1.23 14.29
CA GLY A 214 -21.55 -1.99 14.63
C GLY A 214 -22.70 -1.84 13.64
N GLY A 215 -22.40 -1.55 12.37
CA GLY A 215 -23.40 -1.45 11.30
C GLY A 215 -24.01 -0.05 11.11
N ALA A 216 -23.60 0.98 11.86
CA ALA A 216 -23.97 2.38 11.62
C ALA A 216 -23.25 2.91 10.35
N SER A 217 -23.69 2.42 9.18
CA SER A 217 -22.96 2.58 7.92
C SER A 217 -22.75 4.02 7.48
N GLU A 218 -23.76 4.88 7.65
CA GLU A 218 -23.69 6.28 7.23
C GLU A 218 -22.73 7.09 8.11
N GLN A 219 -22.75 6.89 9.42
CA GLN A 219 -21.82 7.56 10.33
C GLN A 219 -20.37 7.09 10.15
N ALA A 220 -20.18 5.81 9.90
CA ALA A 220 -18.85 5.25 9.60
C ALA A 220 -18.28 5.82 8.29
N LEU A 221 -19.13 5.99 7.26
CA LEU A 221 -18.72 6.55 5.96
C LEU A 221 -18.39 8.05 6.07
N THR A 222 -19.24 8.83 6.71
CA THR A 222 -19.00 10.28 6.89
C THR A 222 -17.81 10.59 7.78
N SER A 223 -17.50 9.67 8.71
CA SER A 223 -16.32 9.77 9.60
C SER A 223 -15.05 9.16 9.00
N PHE A 224 -15.14 8.52 7.83
CA PHE A 224 -13.98 7.89 7.20
C PHE A 224 -13.07 8.94 6.55
N GLY A 225 -12.26 9.62 7.36
CA GLY A 225 -11.31 10.63 6.91
C GLY A 225 -10.18 10.01 6.06
N ALA A 226 -10.28 10.10 4.74
CA ALA A 226 -9.26 9.63 3.81
C ALA A 226 -8.88 10.72 2.82
N ALA A 227 -7.64 10.71 2.33
CA ALA A 227 -7.19 11.58 1.26
C ALA A 227 -6.32 10.81 0.26
N LEU A 228 -6.32 11.27 -1.00
CA LEU A 228 -5.53 10.70 -2.07
C LEU A 228 -4.23 11.49 -2.27
N ILE A 229 -3.12 10.79 -2.40
CA ILE A 229 -1.85 11.33 -2.88
C ILE A 229 -1.56 10.70 -4.24
N GLY A 230 -1.60 11.53 -5.29
CA GLY A 230 -1.13 11.16 -6.61
C GLY A 230 0.40 11.12 -6.61
N ASN A 231 1.01 10.04 -7.10
CA ASN A 231 2.46 9.90 -7.15
C ASN A 231 2.94 9.54 -8.55
N MET A 232 4.21 9.85 -8.84
CA MET A 232 4.86 9.58 -10.12
C MET A 232 4.10 10.20 -11.30
N SER A 233 3.55 11.40 -11.11
CA SER A 233 2.85 12.11 -12.17
C SER A 233 3.82 12.63 -13.22
N THR A 234 3.50 12.39 -14.49
CA THR A 234 4.32 12.80 -15.65
C THR A 234 3.79 14.05 -16.33
N SER A 235 2.54 14.42 -16.05
CA SER A 235 1.88 15.55 -16.69
C SER A 235 0.77 16.16 -15.83
N PRO A 236 0.42 17.44 -16.04
CA PRO A 236 -0.73 18.06 -15.34
C PRO A 236 -2.06 17.35 -15.59
N SER A 237 -2.26 16.73 -16.75
CA SER A 237 -3.49 16.00 -17.08
C SER A 237 -3.71 14.76 -16.18
N GLU A 238 -2.65 14.19 -15.61
CA GLU A 238 -2.77 13.11 -14.64
C GLU A 238 -3.38 13.58 -13.32
N SER A 239 -3.20 14.85 -12.95
CA SER A 239 -3.90 15.44 -11.80
C SER A 239 -5.42 15.40 -11.98
N GLU A 240 -5.92 15.66 -13.19
CA GLU A 240 -7.36 15.54 -13.51
C GLU A 240 -7.88 14.11 -13.32
N ARG A 241 -7.06 13.10 -13.63
CA ARG A 241 -7.41 11.70 -13.42
C ARG A 241 -7.55 11.36 -11.93
N PHE A 242 -6.69 11.92 -11.07
CA PHE A 242 -6.82 11.74 -9.61
C PHE A 242 -8.10 12.41 -9.09
N HIS A 243 -8.45 13.58 -9.55
CA HIS A 243 -9.72 14.26 -9.20
C HIS A 243 -10.94 13.50 -9.72
N ALA A 244 -10.87 12.95 -10.95
CA ALA A 244 -11.93 12.10 -11.48
C ALA A 244 -12.09 10.82 -10.68
N PHE A 245 -10.99 10.21 -10.26
CA PHE A 245 -10.99 9.04 -9.39
C PHE A 245 -11.58 9.36 -8.01
N ALA A 246 -11.24 10.51 -7.41
CA ALA A 246 -11.80 10.96 -6.15
C ALA A 246 -13.33 11.09 -6.21
N ARG A 247 -13.87 11.71 -7.27
CA ARG A 247 -15.33 11.78 -7.50
C ARG A 247 -15.95 10.39 -7.66
N LEU A 248 -15.31 9.48 -8.41
CA LEU A 248 -15.79 8.09 -8.54
C LEU A 248 -15.90 7.40 -7.19
N VAL A 249 -14.90 7.57 -6.32
CA VAL A 249 -14.91 6.99 -4.97
C VAL A 249 -16.05 7.57 -4.14
N GLU A 250 -16.27 8.88 -4.20
CA GLU A 250 -17.38 9.55 -3.52
C GLU A 250 -18.73 9.03 -4.01
N ASP A 251 -18.93 8.96 -5.33
CA ASP A 251 -20.17 8.47 -5.94
C ASP A 251 -20.46 7.00 -5.62
N CYS A 252 -19.42 6.16 -5.56
CA CYS A 252 -19.59 4.70 -5.44
C CYS A 252 -19.45 4.16 -4.01
N LEU A 253 -18.69 4.81 -3.16
CA LEU A 253 -18.43 4.38 -1.78
C LEU A 253 -19.04 5.31 -0.73
N GLY A 254 -19.50 6.51 -1.12
CA GLY A 254 -20.04 7.50 -0.20
C GLY A 254 -19.02 8.12 0.75
N ILE A 255 -17.72 8.03 0.43
CA ILE A 255 -16.63 8.61 1.22
C ILE A 255 -16.01 9.80 0.49
N HIS A 256 -15.85 10.91 1.20
CA HIS A 256 -15.11 12.04 0.65
C HIS A 256 -13.61 11.74 0.58
N LEU A 257 -13.01 11.89 -0.62
CA LEU A 257 -11.61 11.57 -0.89
C LEU A 257 -10.91 12.77 -1.58
N PRO A 258 -10.54 13.81 -0.85
CA PRO A 258 -9.82 14.93 -1.44
C PRO A 258 -8.43 14.50 -1.94
N VAL A 259 -7.97 15.15 -3.03
CA VAL A 259 -6.60 15.01 -3.51
C VAL A 259 -5.70 15.95 -2.70
N LEU A 260 -4.94 15.38 -1.77
CA LEU A 260 -4.07 16.14 -0.85
C LEU A 260 -2.86 16.73 -1.58
N GLY A 261 -2.36 16.03 -2.60
CA GLY A 261 -1.25 16.50 -3.40
C GLY A 261 -0.92 15.56 -4.55
N CYS A 262 -0.21 16.10 -5.53
CA CYS A 262 0.35 15.33 -6.64
C CYS A 262 1.87 15.50 -6.66
N LEU A 263 2.58 14.39 -6.63
CA LEU A 263 4.03 14.31 -6.67
C LEU A 263 4.46 13.94 -8.10
N ALA A 264 5.29 14.77 -8.68
CA ALA A 264 5.82 14.52 -10.02
C ALA A 264 6.87 13.41 -10.01
N ILE A 265 7.07 12.78 -11.16
CA ILE A 265 8.24 11.91 -11.35
C ILE A 265 9.49 12.78 -11.24
N ASP A 266 10.48 12.32 -10.47
CA ASP A 266 11.66 13.12 -10.13
C ASP A 266 12.89 12.21 -10.02
N GLU A 267 13.95 12.56 -10.76
CA GLU A 267 15.23 11.84 -10.71
C GLU A 267 15.88 11.89 -9.31
N ARG A 268 15.61 12.92 -8.52
CA ARG A 268 16.06 13.03 -7.14
C ARG A 268 15.46 11.95 -6.23
N VAL A 269 14.28 11.41 -6.55
CA VAL A 269 13.72 10.26 -5.84
C VAL A 269 14.61 9.03 -6.08
N ALA A 270 15.09 8.81 -7.31
CA ALA A 270 16.05 7.76 -7.59
C ALA A 270 17.41 7.99 -6.89
N GLU A 271 17.85 9.25 -6.80
CA GLU A 271 19.05 9.63 -6.05
C GLU A 271 18.87 9.41 -4.54
N SER A 272 17.70 9.76 -3.99
CA SER A 272 17.30 9.50 -2.60
C SER A 272 17.47 8.00 -2.26
N ALA A 273 16.96 7.12 -3.10
CA ALA A 273 17.10 5.68 -2.93
C ALA A 273 18.58 5.23 -2.98
N ARG A 274 19.36 5.73 -3.93
CA ARG A 274 20.80 5.42 -4.03
C ARG A 274 21.58 5.91 -2.82
N ARG A 275 21.27 7.11 -2.32
CA ARG A 275 21.93 7.70 -1.14
C ARG A 275 21.37 7.17 0.17
N ARG A 276 20.30 6.39 0.13
CA ARG A 276 19.60 5.90 1.33
C ARG A 276 19.24 7.03 2.27
N LYS A 277 18.64 8.08 1.73
CA LYS A 277 18.16 9.25 2.47
C LYS A 277 16.82 9.68 1.89
N PRO A 278 15.81 10.02 2.70
CA PRO A 278 14.58 10.60 2.18
C PRO A 278 14.85 11.82 1.29
N LEU A 279 13.99 12.09 0.31
CA LEU A 279 14.14 13.20 -0.62
C LEU A 279 14.30 14.54 0.12
N LEU A 280 13.52 14.77 1.18
CA LEU A 280 13.57 15.98 1.97
C LEU A 280 14.83 16.11 2.83
N ALA A 281 15.60 15.04 3.00
CA ALA A 281 16.90 15.05 3.67
C ALA A 281 18.06 15.31 2.68
N LEU A 282 17.78 15.41 1.38
CA LEU A 282 18.75 15.80 0.37
C LEU A 282 18.78 17.33 0.20
N PRO A 283 19.93 17.93 -0.14
CA PRO A 283 20.00 19.34 -0.43
C PRO A 283 19.21 19.69 -1.69
N GLY A 284 18.63 20.88 -1.70
CA GLY A 284 17.84 21.42 -2.83
C GLY A 284 16.34 21.40 -2.55
N VAL A 285 15.65 22.35 -3.20
CA VAL A 285 14.22 22.54 -3.08
C VAL A 285 13.60 22.44 -4.48
N ASP A 286 12.60 21.60 -4.60
CA ASP A 286 11.83 21.39 -5.83
C ASP A 286 10.32 21.35 -5.55
N GLN A 287 9.54 21.13 -6.58
CA GLN A 287 8.09 21.08 -6.49
C GLN A 287 7.60 19.97 -5.53
N ASN A 288 8.26 18.81 -5.51
CA ASN A 288 7.87 17.70 -4.62
C ASN A 288 8.16 18.06 -3.15
N VAL A 289 9.29 18.72 -2.87
CA VAL A 289 9.63 19.20 -1.52
C VAL A 289 8.56 20.19 -1.04
N HIS A 290 8.18 21.16 -1.86
CA HIS A 290 7.10 22.10 -1.53
C HIS A 290 5.75 21.38 -1.31
N THR A 291 5.45 20.37 -2.12
CA THR A 291 4.22 19.60 -1.99
C THR A 291 4.19 18.83 -0.68
N PHE A 292 5.29 18.19 -0.27
CA PHE A 292 5.38 17.52 1.02
C PHE A 292 5.20 18.48 2.20
N HIS A 293 5.80 19.67 2.16
CA HIS A 293 5.63 20.66 3.22
C HIS A 293 4.17 21.12 3.34
N ARG A 294 3.52 21.45 2.21
CA ARG A 294 2.08 21.81 2.22
C ARG A 294 1.19 20.68 2.74
N MET A 295 1.48 19.43 2.35
CA MET A 295 0.76 18.26 2.87
C MET A 295 0.95 18.14 4.39
N ALA A 296 2.17 18.31 4.89
CA ALA A 296 2.46 18.25 6.31
C ALA A 296 1.76 19.37 7.09
N GLU A 297 1.82 20.60 6.63
CA GLU A 297 1.11 21.75 7.21
C GLU A 297 -0.39 21.49 7.28
N HIS A 298 -0.96 21.02 6.16
CA HIS A 298 -2.38 20.69 6.10
C HIS A 298 -2.75 19.56 7.08
N LEU A 299 -1.96 18.49 7.16
CA LEU A 299 -2.20 17.37 8.06
C LEU A 299 -2.05 17.75 9.55
N MET A 300 -1.30 18.81 9.86
CA MET A 300 -1.11 19.28 11.23
C MET A 300 -2.07 20.40 11.61
N SER A 301 -2.82 20.96 10.68
CA SER A 301 -3.86 21.95 10.99
C SER A 301 -5.06 21.30 11.72
N ASP A 302 -5.80 22.09 12.50
CA ASP A 302 -6.97 21.61 13.24
C ASP A 302 -8.19 21.38 12.35
N GLU A 303 -8.14 21.83 11.08
CA GLU A 303 -9.27 21.77 10.14
C GLU A 303 -9.38 20.44 9.38
N VAL A 304 -8.44 19.51 9.61
CA VAL A 304 -8.32 18.34 8.75
C VAL A 304 -8.97 17.10 9.32
N PHE A 305 -9.75 16.44 8.50
CA PHE A 305 -10.06 15.01 8.37
C PHE A 305 -9.79 14.12 9.59
N VAL A 306 -9.83 14.68 10.80
CA VAL A 306 -9.71 13.85 11.98
C VAL A 306 -11.04 13.13 12.11
N SER A 307 -11.07 11.90 11.63
CA SER A 307 -12.08 10.96 12.10
C SER A 307 -12.09 11.08 13.62
N PRO A 308 -13.28 11.29 14.27
CA PRO A 308 -13.36 11.26 15.72
C PRO A 308 -12.58 10.03 16.15
N ALA A 309 -11.62 10.21 17.07
CA ALA A 309 -10.62 9.22 17.40
C ALA A 309 -11.30 7.87 17.54
N CYS A 310 -11.13 7.04 16.53
CA CYS A 310 -11.46 5.64 16.66
C CYS A 310 -10.52 5.18 17.74
N ASP A 311 -11.03 4.84 18.91
CA ASP A 311 -10.22 4.21 19.92
C ASP A 311 -9.55 3.02 19.22
N LEU A 312 -8.24 3.06 19.08
CA LEU A 312 -7.45 1.97 18.48
C LEU A 312 -7.75 0.63 19.16
N VAL A 313 -8.32 0.72 20.35
CA VAL A 313 -8.82 -0.39 21.14
C VAL A 313 -10.21 0.02 21.63
N PRO A 314 -11.28 -0.24 20.88
CA PRO A 314 -12.60 -0.22 21.49
C PRO A 314 -12.58 -1.19 22.66
N ALA A 315 -13.19 -0.81 23.75
CA ALA A 315 -13.34 -1.65 24.94
C ALA A 315 -14.05 -3.00 24.62
N THR A 316 -14.62 -3.11 23.42
CA THR A 316 -15.28 -4.31 22.90
C THR A 316 -14.42 -4.97 21.82
N SER A 317 -14.13 -6.22 22.04
CA SER A 317 -13.24 -7.14 21.30
C SER A 317 -13.56 -7.38 19.81
N SER A 318 -14.35 -6.54 19.15
CA SER A 318 -14.83 -6.76 17.78
C SER A 318 -13.95 -6.18 16.67
N VAL A 319 -12.93 -5.37 17.00
CA VAL A 319 -12.13 -4.63 16.01
C VAL A 319 -11.27 -5.55 15.15
N PHE A 320 -10.77 -6.62 15.73
CA PHE A 320 -9.95 -7.58 15.02
C PHE A 320 -10.65 -8.96 15.05
N ALA A 321 -11.51 -9.23 14.09
CA ALA A 321 -12.11 -10.54 13.96
C ALA A 321 -11.07 -11.55 13.48
N ASP A 322 -10.99 -12.71 14.15
CA ASP A 322 -10.21 -13.88 13.68
C ASP A 322 -10.85 -14.57 12.48
N GLU A 323 -12.06 -14.15 12.13
CA GLU A 323 -12.71 -14.74 10.98
C GLU A 323 -11.90 -14.44 9.71
N PRO A 324 -11.71 -15.45 8.83
CA PRO A 324 -11.30 -15.18 7.48
C PRO A 324 -12.23 -14.10 6.97
N LEU A 325 -11.66 -13.08 6.30
CA LEU A 325 -12.37 -11.93 5.76
C LEU A 325 -13.80 -12.33 5.42
N PRO A 326 -14.85 -11.74 6.04
CA PRO A 326 -16.21 -12.19 5.83
C PRO A 326 -16.48 -12.26 4.33
N ALA A 327 -17.21 -13.26 3.91
CA ALA A 327 -17.52 -13.57 2.50
C ALA A 327 -17.71 -12.37 1.53
N PRO A 328 -18.08 -11.14 1.96
CA PRO A 328 -18.06 -9.96 1.12
C PRO A 328 -16.68 -9.49 0.67
N LEU A 329 -15.60 -9.65 1.47
CA LEU A 329 -14.25 -9.29 1.03
C LEU A 329 -13.68 -10.32 0.05
N ASP A 330 -14.03 -11.57 0.22
CA ASP A 330 -13.82 -12.60 -0.79
C ASP A 330 -14.52 -12.28 -2.12
N ARG A 331 -15.62 -11.52 -2.09
CA ARG A 331 -16.26 -11.00 -3.32
C ARG A 331 -15.50 -9.81 -3.92
N TYR A 332 -14.67 -9.12 -3.16
CA TYR A 332 -13.95 -7.92 -3.59
C TYR A 332 -12.46 -8.15 -3.83
N LEU A 333 -11.84 -9.04 -3.09
CA LEU A 333 -10.60 -9.67 -3.51
C LEU A 333 -11.01 -10.66 -4.60
N ARG A 334 -10.64 -10.36 -5.84
CA ARG A 334 -10.97 -11.19 -6.98
C ARG A 334 -10.58 -12.63 -6.66
N ARG A 335 -11.56 -13.50 -6.47
CA ARG A 335 -11.34 -14.93 -6.18
C ARG A 335 -10.51 -15.61 -7.26
N HIS A 336 -10.48 -15.01 -8.45
CA HIS A 336 -9.86 -15.60 -9.62
C HIS A 336 -9.00 -14.56 -10.35
N PRO A 337 -7.82 -14.96 -10.83
CA PRO A 337 -6.98 -14.10 -11.64
C PRO A 337 -7.73 -13.68 -12.90
N ARG A 338 -7.50 -12.47 -13.37
CA ARG A 338 -8.02 -11.96 -14.63
C ARG A 338 -6.94 -11.97 -15.69
N HIS A 339 -7.33 -12.39 -16.86
CA HIS A 339 -6.47 -12.44 -18.04
C HIS A 339 -6.91 -11.36 -19.00
N GLY A 340 -5.99 -10.45 -19.35
CA GLY A 340 -6.22 -9.40 -20.32
C GLY A 340 -6.52 -10.00 -21.69
N VAL A 341 -7.59 -9.54 -22.31
CA VAL A 341 -8.02 -9.94 -23.65
C VAL A 341 -8.45 -8.70 -24.43
N ASN A 342 -8.66 -8.86 -25.74
CA ASN A 342 -9.18 -7.81 -26.59
C ASN A 342 -10.20 -8.43 -27.53
N TRP A 343 -11.29 -8.98 -26.95
CA TRP A 343 -12.31 -9.67 -27.73
C TRP A 343 -13.44 -8.75 -28.11
N VAL A 344 -13.92 -8.87 -29.36
CA VAL A 344 -15.19 -8.27 -29.79
C VAL A 344 -16.31 -9.23 -29.38
N ALA A 345 -17.35 -8.66 -28.79
CA ALA A 345 -18.50 -9.39 -28.28
C ALA A 345 -19.78 -8.57 -28.46
N THR A 346 -20.91 -9.22 -28.36
CA THR A 346 -22.24 -8.59 -28.36
C THR A 346 -22.89 -8.79 -26.99
N LEU A 347 -23.20 -7.72 -26.28
CA LEU A 347 -23.98 -7.77 -25.05
C LEU A 347 -25.46 -7.59 -25.34
N ARG A 348 -26.27 -8.54 -24.94
CA ARG A 348 -27.75 -8.49 -25.09
C ARG A 348 -28.38 -8.20 -23.74
N VAL A 349 -28.97 -7.02 -23.56
CA VAL A 349 -29.66 -6.60 -22.34
C VAL A 349 -30.95 -5.89 -22.69
N GLY A 350 -32.07 -6.27 -22.06
CA GLY A 350 -33.38 -5.64 -22.25
C GLY A 350 -33.86 -5.66 -23.71
N GLY A 351 -33.57 -6.73 -24.48
CA GLY A 351 -33.91 -6.85 -25.90
C GLY A 351 -33.01 -6.05 -26.87
N ARG A 352 -32.00 -5.33 -26.38
CA ARG A 352 -31.02 -4.62 -27.18
C ARG A 352 -29.75 -5.45 -27.37
N ALA A 353 -29.21 -5.45 -28.58
CA ALA A 353 -27.91 -6.03 -28.89
C ALA A 353 -26.87 -4.89 -29.03
N ILE A 354 -25.89 -4.87 -28.18
CA ILE A 354 -24.93 -3.79 -28.07
C ILE A 354 -23.53 -4.37 -28.32
N PRO A 355 -22.80 -3.89 -29.35
CA PRO A 355 -21.42 -4.31 -29.58
C PRO A 355 -20.54 -3.82 -28.44
N VAL A 356 -19.73 -4.71 -27.89
CA VAL A 356 -18.84 -4.41 -26.77
C VAL A 356 -17.46 -5.00 -27.00
N ARG A 357 -16.48 -4.48 -26.27
CA ARG A 357 -15.15 -5.05 -26.22
C ARG A 357 -14.91 -5.63 -24.82
N VAL A 358 -14.51 -6.90 -24.76
CA VAL A 358 -14.07 -7.54 -23.51
C VAL A 358 -12.61 -7.21 -23.31
N ILE A 359 -12.30 -6.60 -22.17
CA ILE A 359 -10.95 -6.10 -21.81
C ILE A 359 -10.20 -7.14 -20.99
N ASP A 360 -10.89 -7.80 -20.08
CA ASP A 360 -10.35 -8.91 -19.29
C ASP A 360 -11.44 -9.93 -18.95
N VAL A 361 -11.00 -11.15 -18.64
CA VAL A 361 -11.87 -12.26 -18.25
C VAL A 361 -11.28 -13.03 -17.07
N SER A 362 -12.17 -13.54 -16.21
CA SER A 362 -11.87 -14.47 -15.11
C SER A 362 -12.96 -15.54 -15.06
N ILE A 363 -12.79 -16.57 -14.23
CA ILE A 363 -13.84 -17.59 -14.01
C ILE A 363 -15.16 -16.97 -13.50
N SER A 364 -15.12 -15.85 -12.77
CA SER A 364 -16.30 -15.23 -12.17
C SER A 364 -16.93 -14.10 -12.97
N GLY A 365 -16.30 -13.64 -14.05
CA GLY A 365 -16.81 -12.51 -14.82
C GLY A 365 -15.81 -11.87 -15.76
N ALA A 366 -16.22 -10.76 -16.38
CA ALA A 366 -15.42 -10.01 -17.34
C ALA A 366 -15.51 -8.50 -17.10
N ALA A 367 -14.52 -7.76 -17.59
CA ALA A 367 -14.61 -6.32 -17.77
C ALA A 367 -14.89 -6.00 -19.24
N LEU A 368 -15.86 -5.14 -19.46
CA LEU A 368 -16.28 -4.67 -20.79
C LEU A 368 -15.93 -3.20 -20.92
N GLU A 369 -15.72 -2.72 -22.14
CA GLU A 369 -15.67 -1.30 -22.44
C GLU A 369 -17.00 -0.63 -22.04
N ALA A 370 -16.93 0.58 -21.44
CA ALA A 370 -18.11 1.26 -20.92
C ALA A 370 -19.11 1.62 -22.01
N LEU A 371 -20.38 1.42 -21.72
CA LEU A 371 -21.49 1.74 -22.56
C LEU A 371 -22.48 2.65 -21.84
N PRO A 372 -22.96 3.71 -22.47
CA PRO A 372 -24.00 4.53 -21.88
C PRO A 372 -25.31 3.76 -21.73
N GLY A 373 -25.97 3.91 -20.59
CA GLY A 373 -27.33 3.43 -20.35
C GLY A 373 -27.46 2.03 -19.76
N LEU A 374 -26.38 1.44 -19.20
CA LEU A 374 -26.45 0.24 -18.38
C LEU A 374 -26.38 0.60 -16.89
N ALA A 375 -27.15 -0.11 -16.08
CA ALA A 375 -27.20 0.03 -14.63
C ALA A 375 -26.71 -1.23 -13.90
N VAL A 376 -26.27 -1.05 -12.66
CA VAL A 376 -25.94 -2.20 -11.79
C VAL A 376 -27.21 -3.01 -11.54
N GLY A 377 -27.13 -4.32 -11.75
CA GLY A 377 -28.27 -5.23 -11.65
C GLY A 377 -28.86 -5.63 -12.99
N ASP A 378 -28.53 -4.95 -14.10
CA ASP A 378 -28.99 -5.35 -15.42
C ASP A 378 -28.52 -6.78 -15.75
N VAL A 379 -29.47 -7.62 -16.20
CA VAL A 379 -29.22 -9.02 -16.56
C VAL A 379 -29.23 -9.15 -18.08
N GLY A 380 -28.28 -9.90 -18.60
CA GLY A 380 -28.16 -10.08 -20.04
C GLY A 380 -27.35 -11.31 -20.43
N ALA A 381 -27.01 -11.38 -21.70
CA ALA A 381 -26.16 -12.40 -22.27
C ALA A 381 -25.01 -11.78 -23.07
N LEU A 382 -23.78 -12.22 -22.80
CA LEU A 382 -22.59 -11.84 -23.53
C LEU A 382 -22.27 -12.91 -24.57
N CYS A 383 -22.37 -12.52 -25.86
CA CYS A 383 -22.01 -13.37 -26.99
C CYS A 383 -20.59 -13.04 -27.42
N LEU A 384 -19.69 -14.01 -27.38
CA LEU A 384 -18.27 -13.82 -27.69
C LEU A 384 -18.02 -14.15 -29.17
N ASP A 385 -18.18 -13.15 -30.03
CA ASP A 385 -18.25 -13.31 -31.50
C ASP A 385 -16.95 -13.83 -32.12
N GLN A 386 -15.80 -13.61 -31.44
CA GLN A 386 -14.46 -13.99 -31.91
C GLN A 386 -14.01 -15.40 -31.50
N LEU A 387 -14.72 -16.05 -30.60
CA LEU A 387 -14.34 -17.38 -30.15
C LEU A 387 -15.01 -18.48 -30.96
N ALA A 388 -14.32 -19.61 -31.14
CA ALA A 388 -14.86 -20.76 -31.82
C ALA A 388 -16.16 -21.23 -31.15
N GLY A 389 -17.21 -21.43 -31.93
CA GLY A 389 -18.52 -21.80 -31.42
C GLY A 389 -19.35 -20.64 -30.86
N GLN A 390 -18.86 -19.42 -30.91
CA GLN A 390 -19.53 -18.20 -30.44
C GLN A 390 -20.24 -18.37 -29.08
N PRO A 391 -19.54 -18.69 -28.02
CA PRO A 391 -20.13 -19.00 -26.73
C PRO A 391 -20.98 -17.86 -26.20
N ILE A 392 -22.12 -18.17 -25.61
CA ILE A 392 -23.03 -17.21 -24.98
C ILE A 392 -23.04 -17.44 -23.49
N VAL A 393 -22.67 -16.40 -22.73
CA VAL A 393 -22.57 -16.44 -21.26
C VAL A 393 -23.62 -15.52 -20.67
N GLY A 394 -24.43 -16.03 -19.75
CA GLY A 394 -25.32 -15.20 -18.95
C GLY A 394 -24.49 -14.26 -18.05
N VAL A 395 -24.86 -12.98 -17.99
CA VAL A 395 -24.16 -11.97 -17.24
C VAL A 395 -25.10 -11.09 -16.44
N VAL A 396 -24.61 -10.59 -15.31
CA VAL A 396 -25.25 -9.50 -14.56
C VAL A 396 -24.25 -8.37 -14.38
N VAL A 397 -24.68 -7.14 -14.64
CA VAL A 397 -23.86 -5.93 -14.42
C VAL A 397 -23.67 -5.75 -12.93
N ARG A 398 -22.41 -5.78 -12.47
CA ARG A 398 -22.03 -5.62 -11.07
C ARG A 398 -21.47 -4.26 -10.75
N ASN A 399 -20.89 -3.61 -11.76
CA ASN A 399 -20.23 -2.33 -11.57
C ASN A 399 -20.22 -1.53 -12.87
N VAL A 400 -20.53 -0.25 -12.78
CA VAL A 400 -20.43 0.70 -13.89
C VAL A 400 -19.46 1.78 -13.47
N MET A 401 -18.37 1.94 -14.21
CA MET A 401 -17.29 2.89 -13.92
C MET A 401 -17.12 3.86 -15.12
N PRO A 402 -17.98 4.88 -15.24
CA PRO A 402 -17.97 5.78 -16.39
C PRO A 402 -16.63 6.50 -16.59
N THR A 403 -15.99 6.90 -15.49
CA THR A 403 -14.70 7.61 -15.51
C THR A 403 -13.54 6.75 -15.99
N LEU A 404 -13.64 5.43 -15.86
CA LEU A 404 -12.66 4.46 -16.36
C LEU A 404 -13.06 3.86 -17.70
N ALA A 405 -14.20 4.30 -18.27
CA ALA A 405 -14.82 3.74 -19.46
C ALA A 405 -14.97 2.21 -19.38
N ARG A 406 -15.44 1.67 -18.23
CA ARG A 406 -15.55 0.23 -17.96
C ARG A 406 -16.83 -0.18 -17.28
N ILE A 407 -17.27 -1.42 -17.59
CA ILE A 407 -18.36 -2.11 -16.93
C ILE A 407 -17.84 -3.46 -16.46
N GLY A 408 -18.08 -3.79 -15.18
CA GLY A 408 -17.82 -5.11 -14.64
C GLY A 408 -19.09 -5.97 -14.71
N VAL A 409 -19.00 -7.15 -15.32
CA VAL A 409 -20.09 -8.14 -15.33
C VAL A 409 -19.66 -9.40 -14.58
N ALA A 410 -20.60 -10.01 -13.84
CA ALA A 410 -20.43 -11.34 -13.28
C ALA A 410 -21.14 -12.36 -14.19
N PHE A 411 -20.52 -13.52 -14.36
CA PHE A 411 -21.18 -14.64 -15.05
C PHE A 411 -22.25 -15.24 -14.15
N THR A 412 -23.41 -15.56 -14.74
CA THR A 412 -24.56 -16.14 -14.03
C THR A 412 -24.68 -17.64 -14.27
N SER A 413 -23.91 -18.21 -15.19
CA SER A 413 -23.89 -19.64 -15.51
C SER A 413 -22.86 -20.37 -14.62
N ASP A 414 -23.35 -21.38 -13.91
CA ASP A 414 -22.53 -22.42 -13.29
C ASP A 414 -22.20 -23.46 -14.35
N GLY A 415 -20.94 -23.63 -14.71
CA GLY A 415 -20.53 -24.63 -15.69
C GLY A 415 -19.11 -24.45 -16.21
N ASP A 416 -18.67 -25.31 -17.11
CA ASP A 416 -17.32 -25.33 -17.67
C ASP A 416 -16.99 -24.12 -18.57
N LEU A 417 -18.03 -23.39 -19.02
CA LEU A 417 -17.86 -22.29 -19.98
C LEU A 417 -16.96 -21.15 -19.48
N PRO A 418 -17.10 -20.64 -18.25
CA PRO A 418 -16.13 -19.66 -17.70
C PRO A 418 -14.69 -20.16 -17.68
N ALA A 419 -14.46 -21.43 -17.37
CA ALA A 419 -13.14 -22.05 -17.39
C ALA A 419 -12.57 -22.14 -18.80
N GLN A 420 -13.42 -22.46 -19.80
CA GLN A 420 -13.03 -22.46 -21.21
C GLN A 420 -12.65 -21.08 -21.71
N LEU A 421 -13.35 -20.01 -21.27
CA LEU A 421 -13.01 -18.62 -21.60
C LEU A 421 -11.65 -18.23 -21.03
N VAL A 422 -11.36 -18.59 -19.79
CA VAL A 422 -10.06 -18.35 -19.19
C VAL A 422 -8.97 -19.14 -19.92
N SER A 423 -9.22 -20.38 -20.29
CA SER A 423 -8.30 -21.20 -21.08
C SER A 423 -7.99 -20.56 -22.44
N ALA A 424 -9.00 -20.04 -23.14
CA ALA A 424 -8.85 -19.33 -24.41
C ALA A 424 -8.06 -18.00 -24.25
N ALA A 425 -8.18 -17.32 -23.09
CA ALA A 425 -7.43 -16.12 -22.79
C ALA A 425 -5.93 -16.39 -22.52
N ILE A 426 -5.62 -17.55 -21.91
CA ILE A 426 -4.23 -17.96 -21.60
C ILE A 426 -3.55 -18.50 -22.86
N ASN A 427 -4.28 -19.24 -23.70
CA ASN A 427 -3.76 -19.93 -24.89
C ASN A 427 -4.48 -19.41 -26.17
N PRO A 428 -4.14 -18.22 -26.66
CA PRO A 428 -4.84 -17.60 -27.79
C PRO A 428 -4.65 -18.32 -29.16
N ARG A 429 -3.97 -19.46 -29.20
CA ARG A 429 -3.70 -20.26 -30.41
C ARG A 429 -4.40 -21.63 -30.43
N SER A 430 -5.23 -21.94 -29.44
CA SER A 430 -6.00 -23.18 -29.40
C SER A 430 -7.40 -22.99 -29.97
#